data_e7e74f57ef7360357444177ff1224f0d
#
_entry.id   e7e74f57ef7360357444177ff1224f0d
#
_cell.length_a   1.000
_cell.length_b   1.000
_cell.length_c   1.000
_cell.angle_alpha   90.00
_cell.angle_beta   90.00
_cell.angle_gamma   90.00
#
_symmetry.space_group_name_H-M   'P 1'
#
loop_
_entity.id
_entity.type
_entity.pdbx_description
1 polymer ?
#
loop_
_entity_poly.entity_id
_entity_poly.type
_entity_poly.pdbx_seq_one_letter_code
_entity_poly.pdbx_strand_id
1 'polypeptide(L)'
;SCMKLLPDLDFNLIQRNPKIFAGFSDLSALLNAIYERTGLVTLHSPMITNFSEPSKFMVRSFLNAINGFPQKDLFAGVPVNVYCSGIARGTLKGGNLVTLTALIGTQWEIDTDGSILFLEDVNEKLYEVDRNLTHWILAGKLRKIKGLILGNFRGIKNKEVYRILSQQMEIDFPLVHCPYIGHVQNKITLPVG
;
A
#
# COMPACT_ATOMS: atom_id res chain seq x y z
N SER A 1 -7.89 7.97 14.38
CA SER A 1 -7.76 7.18 13.16
C SER A 1 -8.90 7.46 12.19
N CYS A 2 -8.58 7.52 10.89
CA CYS A 2 -9.54 7.69 9.80
C CYS A 2 -10.58 6.56 9.72
N MET A 3 -10.31 5.41 10.30
CA MET A 3 -11.27 4.30 10.35
C MET A 3 -12.62 4.70 10.96
N LYS A 4 -12.62 5.67 11.88
CA LYS A 4 -13.86 6.18 12.50
C LYS A 4 -14.82 6.85 11.51
N LEU A 5 -14.30 7.31 10.36
CA LEU A 5 -15.09 7.97 9.32
C LEU A 5 -15.79 6.96 8.40
N LEU A 6 -15.30 5.72 8.32
CA LEU A 6 -15.78 4.72 7.36
C LEU A 6 -17.31 4.48 7.44
N PRO A 7 -17.93 4.35 8.62
CA PRO A 7 -19.38 4.13 8.72
C PRO A 7 -20.22 5.32 8.26
N ASP A 8 -19.66 6.54 8.28
CA ASP A 8 -20.39 7.78 8.00
C ASP A 8 -20.19 8.26 6.56
N LEU A 9 -19.35 7.57 5.76
CA LEU A 9 -19.10 7.93 4.37
C LEU A 9 -20.26 7.54 3.46
N ASP A 10 -20.77 8.51 2.70
CA ASP A 10 -21.70 8.24 1.60
C ASP A 10 -20.94 7.83 0.33
N PHE A 11 -20.70 6.52 0.19
CA PHE A 11 -20.00 5.96 -0.97
C PHE A 11 -20.78 6.18 -2.28
N ASN A 12 -22.12 6.26 -2.24
CA ASN A 12 -22.93 6.58 -3.42
C ASN A 12 -22.70 8.03 -3.88
N LEU A 13 -22.56 8.96 -2.93
CA LEU A 13 -22.20 10.35 -3.24
C LEU A 13 -20.81 10.42 -3.86
N ILE A 14 -19.83 9.71 -3.29
CA ILE A 14 -18.45 9.64 -3.81
C ILE A 14 -18.47 9.09 -5.25
N GLN A 15 -19.18 7.99 -5.49
CA GLN A 15 -19.25 7.35 -6.81
C GLN A 15 -19.88 8.28 -7.87
N ARG A 16 -20.96 9.01 -7.51
CA ARG A 16 -21.63 9.94 -8.43
C ARG A 16 -20.86 11.24 -8.66
N ASN A 17 -19.93 11.58 -7.76
CA ASN A 17 -19.14 12.82 -7.85
C ASN A 17 -17.64 12.48 -7.69
N PRO A 18 -17.04 11.78 -8.66
CA PRO A 18 -15.68 11.30 -8.54
C PRO A 18 -14.69 12.46 -8.34
N LYS A 19 -13.81 12.33 -7.37
CA LYS A 19 -12.71 13.25 -7.05
C LYS A 19 -11.43 12.45 -6.88
N ILE A 20 -10.29 13.11 -6.96
CA ILE A 20 -9.01 12.51 -6.62
C ILE A 20 -8.90 12.42 -5.10
N PHE A 21 -8.85 11.19 -4.58
CA PHE A 21 -8.52 10.92 -3.18
C PHE A 21 -7.05 10.51 -3.11
N ALA A 22 -6.28 11.25 -2.35
CA ALA A 22 -4.82 11.11 -2.30
C ALA A 22 -4.29 11.25 -0.87
N GLY A 23 -3.39 10.37 -0.47
CA GLY A 23 -2.74 10.38 0.84
C GLY A 23 -2.05 9.06 1.16
N PHE A 24 -1.62 8.87 2.41
CA PHE A 24 -0.94 7.65 2.87
C PHE A 24 -1.13 7.48 4.38
N SER A 25 -0.43 6.50 4.98
CA SER A 25 -0.49 6.25 6.43
C SER A 25 -1.90 5.86 6.89
N ASP A 26 -2.48 6.52 7.88
CA ASP A 26 -3.84 6.28 8.40
C ASP A 26 -4.91 6.37 7.30
N LEU A 27 -4.68 7.20 6.25
CA LEU A 27 -5.58 7.30 5.10
C LEU A 27 -5.65 6.00 4.28
N SER A 28 -4.74 5.05 4.45
CA SER A 28 -4.80 3.74 3.78
C SER A 28 -6.15 3.04 4.00
N ALA A 29 -6.77 3.23 5.16
CA ALA A 29 -8.11 2.71 5.45
C ALA A 29 -9.17 3.28 4.48
N LEU A 30 -9.17 4.62 4.32
CA LEU A 30 -10.14 5.30 3.44
C LEU A 30 -9.89 5.00 1.97
N LEU A 31 -8.62 5.03 1.54
CA LEU A 31 -8.26 4.83 0.13
C LEU A 31 -8.70 3.46 -0.38
N ASN A 32 -8.44 2.40 0.38
CA ASN A 32 -8.87 1.05 0.01
C ASN A 32 -10.40 0.92 0.11
N ALA A 33 -11.05 1.42 1.17
CA ALA A 33 -12.50 1.33 1.31
C ALA A 33 -13.25 2.08 0.20
N ILE A 34 -12.78 3.25 -0.23
CA ILE A 34 -13.35 3.99 -1.36
C ILE A 34 -13.24 3.15 -2.63
N TYR A 35 -12.06 2.60 -2.92
CA TYR A 35 -11.89 1.74 -4.09
C TYR A 35 -12.82 0.51 -4.04
N GLU A 36 -12.83 -0.23 -2.92
CA GLU A 36 -13.64 -1.44 -2.76
C GLU A 36 -15.15 -1.18 -2.91
N ARG A 37 -15.63 -0.03 -2.47
CA ARG A 37 -17.06 0.30 -2.46
C ARG A 37 -17.55 1.01 -3.73
N THR A 38 -16.67 1.71 -4.43
CA THR A 38 -17.06 2.59 -5.55
C THR A 38 -16.38 2.26 -6.88
N GLY A 39 -15.30 1.48 -6.87
CA GLY A 39 -14.44 1.26 -8.02
C GLY A 39 -13.58 2.47 -8.39
N LEU A 40 -13.64 3.57 -7.63
CA LEU A 40 -12.85 4.76 -7.88
C LEU A 40 -11.39 4.51 -7.46
N VAL A 41 -10.47 4.56 -8.42
CA VAL A 41 -9.04 4.48 -8.13
C VAL A 41 -8.63 5.66 -7.25
N THR A 42 -7.98 5.36 -6.13
CA THR A 42 -7.43 6.34 -5.19
C THR A 42 -5.90 6.33 -5.25
N LEU A 43 -5.24 7.28 -4.61
CA LEU A 43 -3.79 7.44 -4.72
C LEU A 43 -3.11 7.32 -3.35
N HIS A 44 -2.29 6.28 -3.17
CA HIS A 44 -1.30 6.25 -2.10
C HIS A 44 -0.17 7.21 -2.48
N SER A 45 -0.15 8.39 -1.86
CA SER A 45 0.61 9.54 -2.34
C SER A 45 1.10 10.45 -1.22
N PRO A 46 2.00 11.40 -1.50
CA PRO A 46 2.27 12.51 -0.59
C PRO A 46 0.98 13.23 -0.18
N MET A 47 0.92 13.68 1.08
CA MET A 47 -0.04 14.65 1.58
C MET A 47 0.46 16.08 1.41
N ILE A 48 -0.42 17.07 1.52
CA ILE A 48 -0.07 18.50 1.37
C ILE A 48 1.13 18.92 2.23
N THR A 49 1.23 18.40 3.45
CA THR A 49 2.36 18.67 4.36
C THR A 49 3.73 18.22 3.80
N ASN A 50 3.75 17.25 2.91
CA ASN A 50 5.00 16.82 2.27
C ASN A 50 5.49 17.77 1.18
N PHE A 51 4.63 18.70 0.73
CA PHE A 51 4.98 19.69 -0.28
C PHE A 51 5.60 20.98 0.30
N SER A 52 5.87 21.04 1.61
CA SER A 52 6.67 22.13 2.20
C SER A 52 8.12 22.08 1.70
N GLU A 53 8.68 20.88 1.55
CA GLU A 53 10.04 20.65 1.04
C GLU A 53 10.06 19.48 0.06
N PRO A 54 9.46 19.63 -1.12
CA PRO A 54 9.26 18.53 -2.03
C PRO A 54 10.51 18.19 -2.83
N SER A 55 10.83 16.91 -2.98
CA SER A 55 11.82 16.49 -3.96
C SER A 55 11.25 16.53 -5.39
N LYS A 56 12.11 16.75 -6.38
CA LYS A 56 11.71 16.72 -7.80
C LYS A 56 11.12 15.36 -8.19
N PHE A 57 11.64 14.28 -7.61
CA PHE A 57 11.12 12.92 -7.84
C PHE A 57 9.70 12.77 -7.34
N MET A 58 9.44 13.16 -6.09
CA MET A 58 8.11 13.07 -5.46
C MET A 58 7.07 13.88 -6.25
N VAL A 59 7.39 15.14 -6.61
CA VAL A 59 6.50 15.98 -7.42
C VAL A 59 6.20 15.35 -8.77
N ARG A 60 7.23 14.86 -9.48
CA ARG A 60 7.05 14.22 -10.78
C ARG A 60 6.15 12.97 -10.67
N SER A 61 6.38 12.13 -9.66
CA SER A 61 5.55 10.94 -9.43
C SER A 61 4.09 11.30 -9.14
N PHE A 62 3.86 12.32 -8.31
CA PHE A 62 2.51 12.79 -8.00
C PHE A 62 1.81 13.38 -9.24
N LEU A 63 2.50 14.24 -10.02
CA LEU A 63 1.95 14.81 -11.25
C LEU A 63 1.65 13.74 -12.31
N ASN A 64 2.50 12.70 -12.42
CA ASN A 64 2.21 11.56 -13.29
C ASN A 64 0.90 10.86 -12.87
N ALA A 65 0.67 10.70 -11.57
CA ALA A 65 -0.52 10.04 -11.06
C ALA A 65 -1.80 10.86 -11.32
N ILE A 66 -1.82 12.15 -10.98
CA ILE A 66 -3.01 13.00 -11.19
C ILE A 66 -3.35 13.23 -12.66
N ASN A 67 -2.38 13.03 -13.57
CA ASN A 67 -2.58 13.06 -15.02
C ASN A 67 -2.94 11.68 -15.61
N GLY A 68 -3.32 10.70 -14.79
CA GLY A 68 -3.77 9.38 -15.24
C GLY A 68 -2.65 8.44 -15.65
N PHE A 69 -1.46 8.59 -15.04
CA PHE A 69 -0.29 7.73 -15.28
C PHE A 69 0.16 7.63 -16.75
N PRO A 70 0.38 8.75 -17.46
CA PRO A 70 0.89 8.70 -18.82
C PRO A 70 2.25 7.96 -18.90
N GLN A 71 3.09 8.07 -17.87
CA GLN A 71 4.27 7.21 -17.67
C GLN A 71 3.81 5.91 -16.99
N LYS A 72 3.70 4.86 -17.79
CA LYS A 72 3.19 3.55 -17.34
C LYS A 72 4.12 2.81 -16.39
N ASP A 73 5.42 2.99 -16.51
CA ASP A 73 6.39 2.41 -15.57
C ASP A 73 6.52 3.29 -14.33
N LEU A 74 5.82 2.91 -13.27
CA LEU A 74 5.81 3.63 -11.99
C LEU A 74 7.17 3.55 -11.27
N PHE A 75 7.96 2.52 -11.56
CA PHE A 75 9.25 2.26 -10.93
C PHE A 75 10.45 2.69 -11.79
N ALA A 76 10.21 3.39 -12.93
CA ALA A 76 11.29 3.86 -13.79
C ALA A 76 12.30 4.72 -13.01
N GLY A 77 13.56 4.24 -12.96
CA GLY A 77 14.63 4.88 -12.22
C GLY A 77 14.54 4.75 -10.69
N VAL A 78 13.68 3.88 -10.19
CA VAL A 78 13.56 3.56 -8.77
C VAL A 78 14.29 2.23 -8.50
N PRO A 79 15.26 2.18 -7.58
CA PRO A 79 15.90 0.93 -7.21
C PRO A 79 14.92 0.05 -6.46
N VAL A 80 14.82 -1.20 -6.88
CA VAL A 80 14.06 -2.24 -6.19
C VAL A 80 14.97 -3.42 -5.86
N ASN A 81 14.79 -4.01 -4.69
CA ASN A 81 15.46 -5.24 -4.30
C ASN A 81 14.52 -6.41 -4.56
N VAL A 82 14.93 -7.37 -5.36
CA VAL A 82 14.15 -8.57 -5.68
C VAL A 82 14.48 -9.67 -4.69
N TYR A 83 13.49 -10.18 -3.95
CA TYR A 83 13.61 -11.34 -3.07
C TYR A 83 13.11 -12.61 -3.75
N CYS A 84 11.96 -12.55 -4.44
CA CYS A 84 11.44 -13.62 -5.27
C CYS A 84 11.14 -13.04 -6.65
N SER A 85 11.80 -13.57 -7.69
CA SER A 85 11.60 -13.13 -9.06
C SER A 85 10.33 -13.70 -9.67
N GLY A 86 9.77 -13.02 -10.68
CA GLY A 86 8.59 -13.48 -11.39
C GLY A 86 7.84 -12.35 -12.07
N ILE A 87 6.73 -12.70 -12.69
CA ILE A 87 5.80 -11.76 -13.32
C ILE A 87 4.44 -11.90 -12.63
N ALA A 88 3.87 -10.79 -12.21
CA ALA A 88 2.55 -10.75 -11.63
C ALA A 88 1.64 -9.74 -12.35
N ARG A 89 0.35 -10.05 -12.41
CA ARG A 89 -0.69 -9.15 -12.88
C ARG A 89 -1.85 -9.17 -11.88
N GLY A 90 -2.32 -8.02 -11.50
CA GLY A 90 -3.42 -7.88 -10.53
C GLY A 90 -3.66 -6.42 -10.18
N THR A 91 -4.77 -6.17 -9.51
CA THR A 91 -5.10 -4.85 -8.96
C THR A 91 -4.10 -4.48 -7.86
N LEU A 92 -3.57 -3.28 -7.89
CA LEU A 92 -2.65 -2.81 -6.85
C LEU A 92 -3.45 -2.33 -5.64
N LYS A 93 -3.22 -2.94 -4.49
CA LYS A 93 -3.90 -2.62 -3.22
C LYS A 93 -2.89 -2.57 -2.08
N GLY A 94 -3.19 -1.85 -1.01
CA GLY A 94 -2.30 -1.84 0.15
C GLY A 94 -2.16 -0.48 0.82
N GLY A 95 -1.07 -0.32 1.57
CA GLY A 95 -0.75 0.86 2.35
C GLY A 95 -0.06 0.54 3.67
N ASN A 96 -0.42 1.29 4.72
CA ASN A 96 0.16 1.10 6.04
C ASN A 96 -0.30 -0.22 6.67
N LEU A 97 0.67 -1.06 7.07
CA LEU A 97 0.43 -2.40 7.59
C LEU A 97 -0.49 -2.40 8.81
N VAL A 98 -0.15 -1.63 9.83
CA VAL A 98 -0.92 -1.58 11.10
C VAL A 98 -2.34 -1.09 10.86
N THR A 99 -2.50 -0.04 10.06
CA THR A 99 -3.83 0.52 9.73
C THR A 99 -4.71 -0.51 9.03
N LEU A 100 -4.16 -1.22 8.05
CA LEU A 100 -4.93 -2.23 7.31
C LEU A 100 -5.16 -3.50 8.15
N THR A 101 -4.21 -3.89 9.00
CA THR A 101 -4.37 -5.01 9.95
C THR A 101 -5.55 -4.77 10.90
N ALA A 102 -5.73 -3.53 11.36
CA ALA A 102 -6.83 -3.17 12.25
C ALA A 102 -8.23 -3.32 11.60
N LEU A 103 -8.31 -3.42 10.29
CA LEU A 103 -9.56 -3.63 9.55
C LEU A 103 -9.88 -5.11 9.30
N ILE A 104 -8.93 -6.02 9.46
CA ILE A 104 -9.15 -7.45 9.24
C ILE A 104 -10.23 -7.97 10.19
N GLY A 105 -11.21 -8.68 9.65
CA GLY A 105 -12.38 -9.17 10.38
C GLY A 105 -13.53 -8.17 10.49
N THR A 106 -13.39 -6.97 9.92
CA THR A 106 -14.47 -5.97 9.83
C THR A 106 -15.07 -5.96 8.41
N GLN A 107 -16.20 -5.30 8.24
CA GLN A 107 -16.78 -5.08 6.90
C GLN A 107 -15.93 -4.17 5.99
N TRP A 108 -14.86 -3.59 6.52
CA TRP A 108 -13.95 -2.65 5.83
C TRP A 108 -12.60 -3.27 5.51
N GLU A 109 -12.42 -4.55 5.78
CA GLU A 109 -11.18 -5.23 5.40
C GLU A 109 -10.99 -5.23 3.88
N ILE A 110 -9.74 -5.11 3.43
CA ILE A 110 -9.46 -5.17 2.00
C ILE A 110 -9.58 -6.61 1.49
N ASP A 111 -10.16 -6.78 0.30
CA ASP A 111 -10.06 -8.02 -0.44
C ASP A 111 -8.69 -8.07 -1.15
N THR A 112 -7.86 -9.04 -0.78
CA THR A 112 -6.52 -9.22 -1.35
C THR A 112 -6.45 -10.27 -2.44
N ASP A 113 -7.53 -11.00 -2.69
CA ASP A 113 -7.55 -12.08 -3.69
C ASP A 113 -7.23 -11.52 -5.08
N GLY A 114 -6.26 -12.11 -5.75
CA GLY A 114 -5.83 -11.72 -7.09
C GLY A 114 -5.09 -10.38 -7.19
N SER A 115 -4.81 -9.72 -6.06
CA SER A 115 -4.14 -8.41 -6.05
C SER A 115 -2.62 -8.50 -6.05
N ILE A 116 -1.96 -7.43 -6.46
CA ILE A 116 -0.59 -7.11 -6.08
C ILE A 116 -0.68 -6.25 -4.83
N LEU A 117 -0.19 -6.76 -3.71
CA LEU A 117 -0.26 -6.07 -2.44
C LEU A 117 1.00 -5.23 -2.21
N PHE A 118 0.86 -4.03 -1.66
CA PHE A 118 2.00 -3.29 -1.11
C PHE A 118 1.77 -2.94 0.35
N LEU A 119 2.82 -3.08 1.16
CA LEU A 119 2.77 -2.82 2.60
C LEU A 119 3.97 -1.99 3.04
N GLU A 120 3.73 -0.98 3.85
CA GLU A 120 4.76 -0.14 4.48
C GLU A 120 4.40 0.11 5.94
N ASP A 121 5.36 0.54 6.77
CA ASP A 121 5.02 1.01 8.11
C ASP A 121 6.07 1.96 8.69
N VAL A 122 5.70 2.62 9.79
CA VAL A 122 6.54 3.56 10.54
C VAL A 122 6.28 3.42 12.04
N ASN A 123 7.36 3.59 12.81
CA ASN A 123 7.34 3.56 14.28
C ASN A 123 7.02 2.20 14.93
N GLU A 124 6.94 1.13 14.14
CA GLU A 124 6.77 -0.23 14.65
C GLU A 124 8.13 -0.86 14.97
N LYS A 125 8.16 -1.68 16.03
CA LYS A 125 9.29 -2.55 16.33
C LYS A 125 9.19 -3.85 15.52
N LEU A 126 10.31 -4.53 15.35
CA LEU A 126 10.35 -5.76 14.55
C LEU A 126 9.31 -6.82 15.01
N TYR A 127 9.12 -7.00 16.32
CA TYR A 127 8.14 -7.97 16.84
C TYR A 127 6.67 -7.53 16.58
N GLU A 128 6.42 -6.22 16.42
CA GLU A 128 5.11 -5.70 16.10
C GLU A 128 4.79 -5.93 14.61
N VAL A 129 5.78 -5.72 13.74
CA VAL A 129 5.67 -6.08 12.32
C VAL A 129 5.48 -7.59 12.17
N ASP A 130 6.24 -8.41 12.90
CA ASP A 130 6.08 -9.88 12.90
C ASP A 130 4.66 -10.27 13.30
N ARG A 131 4.13 -9.74 14.41
CA ARG A 131 2.76 -10.00 14.87
C ARG A 131 1.72 -9.62 13.82
N ASN A 132 1.85 -8.45 13.19
CA ASN A 132 0.91 -8.00 12.17
C ASN A 132 0.97 -8.89 10.92
N LEU A 133 2.15 -9.21 10.41
CA LEU A 133 2.31 -10.11 9.27
C LEU A 133 1.80 -11.52 9.58
N THR A 134 2.05 -12.04 10.79
CA THR A 134 1.47 -13.31 11.25
C THR A 134 -0.06 -13.26 11.23
N HIS A 135 -0.65 -12.15 11.67
CA HIS A 135 -2.11 -11.97 11.58
C HIS A 135 -2.60 -12.03 10.12
N TRP A 136 -1.91 -11.36 9.19
CA TRP A 136 -2.26 -11.42 7.76
C TRP A 136 -2.18 -12.83 7.19
N ILE A 137 -1.15 -13.60 7.57
CA ILE A 137 -0.97 -14.99 7.17
C ILE A 137 -2.12 -15.85 7.71
N LEU A 138 -2.41 -15.77 9.03
CA LEU A 138 -3.46 -16.54 9.68
C LEU A 138 -4.86 -16.19 9.17
N ALA A 139 -5.11 -14.92 8.84
CA ALA A 139 -6.34 -14.46 8.23
C ALA A 139 -6.47 -14.84 6.73
N GLY A 140 -5.45 -15.48 6.15
CA GLY A 140 -5.43 -15.93 4.76
C GLY A 140 -5.25 -14.80 3.73
N LYS A 141 -4.92 -13.58 4.18
CA LYS A 141 -4.81 -12.40 3.32
C LYS A 141 -3.63 -12.46 2.32
N LEU A 142 -2.65 -13.31 2.57
CA LEU A 142 -1.51 -13.52 1.66
C LEU A 142 -1.65 -14.76 0.79
N ARG A 143 -2.72 -15.56 0.95
CA ARG A 143 -2.86 -16.87 0.29
C ARG A 143 -3.05 -16.79 -1.23
N LYS A 144 -3.75 -15.76 -1.72
CA LYS A 144 -4.15 -15.65 -3.13
C LYS A 144 -3.67 -14.35 -3.79
N ILE A 145 -2.75 -13.63 -3.17
CA ILE A 145 -2.13 -12.47 -3.81
C ILE A 145 -1.31 -12.92 -5.03
N LYS A 146 -1.13 -12.02 -5.98
CA LYS A 146 -0.33 -12.26 -7.19
C LYS A 146 1.11 -11.74 -7.07
N GLY A 147 1.37 -10.89 -6.08
CA GLY A 147 2.68 -10.35 -5.79
C GLY A 147 2.66 -9.49 -4.53
N LEU A 148 3.84 -9.29 -3.95
CA LEU A 148 4.00 -8.45 -2.76
C LEU A 148 5.11 -7.44 -2.98
N ILE A 149 4.81 -6.17 -2.69
CA ILE A 149 5.78 -5.07 -2.66
C ILE A 149 5.94 -4.63 -1.21
N LEU A 150 7.09 -4.90 -0.64
CA LEU A 150 7.45 -4.32 0.66
C LEU A 150 7.92 -2.88 0.43
N GLY A 151 7.27 -1.94 1.06
CA GLY A 151 7.70 -0.55 1.14
C GLY A 151 8.76 -0.35 2.23
N ASN A 152 8.92 0.89 2.66
CA ASN A 152 9.82 1.22 3.75
C ASN A 152 9.18 0.88 5.10
N PHE A 153 9.86 0.06 5.89
CA PHE A 153 9.58 -0.17 7.31
C PHE A 153 10.61 0.60 8.11
N ARG A 154 10.26 1.82 8.50
CA ARG A 154 11.22 2.76 9.08
C ARG A 154 11.89 2.20 10.34
N GLY A 155 13.22 2.10 10.32
CA GLY A 155 14.01 1.55 11.44
C GLY A 155 14.20 0.03 11.43
N ILE A 156 13.56 -0.68 10.48
CA ILE A 156 13.68 -2.13 10.31
C ILE A 156 14.36 -2.43 8.98
N LYS A 157 15.33 -3.35 8.98
CA LYS A 157 15.96 -3.79 7.73
C LYS A 157 14.98 -4.65 6.93
N ASN A 158 14.81 -4.33 5.66
CA ASN A 158 13.83 -5.02 4.82
C ASN A 158 14.04 -6.53 4.71
N LYS A 159 15.30 -7.00 4.79
CA LYS A 159 15.62 -8.43 4.86
C LYS A 159 15.04 -9.13 6.09
N GLU A 160 14.81 -8.39 7.18
CA GLU A 160 14.18 -8.94 8.39
C GLU A 160 12.68 -9.13 8.17
N VAL A 161 12.02 -8.19 7.48
CA VAL A 161 10.60 -8.32 7.09
C VAL A 161 10.42 -9.50 6.13
N TYR A 162 11.30 -9.63 5.13
CA TYR A 162 11.31 -10.80 4.24
C TYR A 162 11.52 -12.11 5.02
N ARG A 163 12.45 -12.13 6.00
CA ARG A 163 12.71 -13.33 6.83
C ARG A 163 11.49 -13.76 7.63
N ILE A 164 10.75 -12.80 8.20
CA ILE A 164 9.51 -13.08 8.93
C ILE A 164 8.53 -13.85 8.02
N LEU A 165 8.31 -13.36 6.79
CA LEU A 165 7.41 -14.02 5.84
C LEU A 165 7.90 -15.41 5.44
N SER A 166 9.17 -15.52 5.04
CA SER A 166 9.74 -16.79 4.55
C SER A 166 9.87 -17.88 5.61
N GLN A 167 9.85 -17.51 6.91
CA GLN A 167 9.84 -18.47 8.01
C GLN A 167 8.42 -19.00 8.32
N GLN A 168 7.37 -18.28 7.92
CA GLN A 168 5.99 -18.59 8.29
C GLN A 168 5.16 -19.13 7.12
N MET A 169 5.59 -18.91 5.88
CA MET A 169 4.88 -19.40 4.69
C MET A 169 5.83 -19.64 3.52
N GLU A 170 5.45 -20.51 2.62
CA GLU A 170 6.07 -20.61 1.30
C GLU A 170 5.66 -19.40 0.47
N ILE A 171 6.64 -18.77 -0.19
CA ILE A 171 6.43 -17.58 -1.02
C ILE A 171 6.49 -18.04 -2.49
N ASP A 172 5.32 -18.24 -3.07
CA ASP A 172 5.12 -18.72 -4.45
C ASP A 172 4.76 -17.60 -5.44
N PHE A 173 4.90 -16.35 -5.02
CA PHE A 173 4.63 -15.15 -5.81
C PHE A 173 5.85 -14.20 -5.85
N PRO A 174 5.95 -13.31 -6.86
CA PRO A 174 6.99 -12.29 -6.91
C PRO A 174 6.96 -11.38 -5.67
N LEU A 175 8.12 -11.20 -5.05
CA LEU A 175 8.29 -10.36 -3.88
C LEU A 175 9.47 -9.40 -4.08
N VAL A 176 9.18 -8.12 -4.01
CA VAL A 176 10.17 -7.05 -4.14
C VAL A 176 10.10 -6.06 -2.97
N HIS A 177 11.21 -5.36 -2.73
CA HIS A 177 11.23 -4.21 -1.83
C HIS A 177 11.49 -2.94 -2.62
N CYS A 178 10.64 -1.94 -2.42
CA CYS A 178 10.79 -0.59 -2.94
C CYS A 178 10.95 0.43 -1.80
N PRO A 179 12.14 1.03 -1.62
CA PRO A 179 12.38 1.96 -0.52
C PRO A 179 11.64 3.32 -0.65
N TYR A 180 10.98 3.55 -1.78
CA TYR A 180 10.26 4.79 -2.09
C TYR A 180 8.77 4.74 -1.78
N ILE A 181 8.29 3.67 -1.13
CA ILE A 181 6.90 3.54 -0.68
C ILE A 181 6.83 3.77 0.83
N GLY A 182 5.92 4.65 1.29
CA GLY A 182 5.63 4.87 2.70
C GLY A 182 6.20 6.17 3.28
N HIS A 183 6.64 6.14 4.54
CA HIS A 183 7.07 7.31 5.31
C HIS A 183 8.50 7.72 4.98
N VAL A 184 8.73 8.11 3.74
CA VAL A 184 10.02 8.56 3.19
C VAL A 184 9.88 9.92 2.51
N GLN A 185 10.97 10.66 2.41
CA GLN A 185 10.97 11.97 1.74
C GLN A 185 10.72 11.82 0.23
N ASN A 186 11.49 10.94 -0.42
CA ASN A 186 11.34 10.63 -1.84
C ASN A 186 10.32 9.51 -2.02
N LYS A 187 9.01 9.82 -1.95
CA LYS A 187 7.98 8.80 -2.10
C LYS A 187 7.39 8.77 -3.50
N ILE A 188 7.11 7.55 -3.94
CA ILE A 188 6.37 7.29 -5.17
C ILE A 188 4.87 7.40 -4.90
N THR A 189 4.11 7.84 -5.89
CA THR A 189 2.65 7.77 -5.87
C THR A 189 2.19 6.51 -6.59
N LEU A 190 1.36 5.72 -5.92
CA LEU A 190 0.81 4.47 -6.44
C LEU A 190 -0.71 4.56 -6.54
N PRO A 191 -1.34 3.99 -7.59
CA PRO A 191 -2.77 3.80 -7.60
C PRO A 191 -3.16 2.73 -6.56
N VAL A 192 -4.33 2.89 -5.98
CA VAL A 192 -5.05 1.87 -5.22
C VAL A 192 -6.31 1.57 -6.03
N GLY A 193 -6.27 0.43 -6.73
CA GLY A 193 -7.28 0.07 -7.72
C GLY A 193 -6.74 -0.29 -9.09
#